data_1d5845d883d38c63d21e5445ecdbc088
#
_entry.id   1d5845d883d38c63d21e5445ecdbc088
#
_cell.length_a   1.000
_cell.length_b   1.000
_cell.length_c   1.000
_cell.angle_alpha   90.00
_cell.angle_beta   90.00
_cell.angle_gamma   90.00
#
_symmetry.space_group_name_H-M   'P 1'
#
loop_
_entity.id
_entity.type
_entity.pdbx_description
1 polymer ?
#
loop_
_entity_poly.entity_id
_entity_poly.type
_entity_poly.pdbx_seq_one_letter_code
_entity_poly.pdbx_strand_id
1 'polypeptide(L)'
;MENLEINRISELDSKVMTGSRDLNIWLEGGYEKGIITLFYGPAASGKSNFVTLAACHCSKKDKKVVFVDTEGSLSVDRVKQISGGIPEMILKNVLVFKPNSFQEQKNAFLKIEKESRSKNVGLIIVYSMTMFYRLELADARKKGLEAIQRVNSDLAKQMRSLHEIARKMNIPVLVTSPVYNDFLSEEEWISGKEAGVNVVGGDILRYWSKCLIELKNKNGKKRAILKKHRSLGERELDFVIVDEGIQKRGFLGL
;
A
#
# COMPACT_ATOMS: atom_id res chain seq x y z
N MET A 1 32.27 -10.79 -16.48
CA MET A 1 31.99 -9.34 -16.48
C MET A 1 30.54 -9.19 -16.89
N GLU A 2 29.65 -9.04 -15.91
CA GLU A 2 28.23 -8.79 -16.17
C GLU A 2 28.08 -7.39 -16.75
N ASN A 3 27.48 -7.30 -17.93
CA ASN A 3 27.14 -6.04 -18.57
C ASN A 3 26.14 -5.29 -17.69
N LEU A 4 26.57 -4.20 -17.07
CA LEU A 4 25.69 -3.23 -16.45
C LEU A 4 24.87 -2.55 -17.56
N GLU A 5 23.64 -3.02 -17.79
CA GLU A 5 22.71 -2.33 -18.69
C GLU A 5 22.35 -0.95 -18.13
N ILE A 6 22.80 0.08 -18.81
CA ILE A 6 22.39 1.46 -18.53
C ILE A 6 21.02 1.66 -19.17
N ASN A 7 19.98 1.42 -18.37
CA ASN A 7 18.62 1.72 -18.80
C ASN A 7 18.41 3.24 -18.82
N ARG A 8 18.15 3.82 -20.00
CA ARG A 8 17.70 5.20 -20.13
C ARG A 8 16.29 5.32 -19.55
N ILE A 9 16.15 6.05 -18.45
CA ILE A 9 14.86 6.35 -17.81
C ILE A 9 14.20 7.44 -18.66
N SER A 10 13.14 7.09 -19.42
CA SER A 10 12.25 8.10 -19.99
C SER A 10 11.27 8.56 -18.90
N GLU A 11 11.20 9.86 -18.63
CA GLU A 11 10.28 10.44 -17.63
C GLU A 11 8.82 10.09 -17.87
N LEU A 12 8.43 9.91 -19.14
CA LEU A 12 7.07 9.57 -19.57
C LEU A 12 6.57 8.19 -19.13
N ASP A 13 7.45 7.26 -18.75
CA ASP A 13 7.07 5.90 -18.33
C ASP A 13 7.41 5.58 -16.87
N SER A 14 7.69 6.60 -16.06
CA SER A 14 8.11 6.41 -14.66
C SER A 14 6.96 6.17 -13.68
N LYS A 15 5.70 6.41 -14.06
CA LYS A 15 4.53 6.36 -13.19
C LYS A 15 3.38 5.53 -13.77
N VAL A 16 2.54 5.00 -12.89
CA VAL A 16 1.27 4.34 -13.22
C VAL A 16 0.13 5.15 -12.64
N MET A 17 -0.84 5.49 -13.48
CA MET A 17 -2.02 6.24 -13.07
C MET A 17 -2.79 5.51 -11.95
N THR A 18 -3.32 6.27 -11.01
CA THR A 18 -4.00 5.76 -9.81
C THR A 18 -5.42 5.25 -10.06
N GLY A 19 -6.05 5.69 -11.16
CA GLY A 19 -7.46 5.50 -11.45
C GLY A 19 -8.35 6.69 -11.04
N SER A 20 -7.82 7.67 -10.33
CA SER A 20 -8.48 8.94 -10.01
C SER A 20 -7.72 10.11 -10.64
N ARG A 21 -8.46 11.01 -11.30
CA ARG A 21 -7.89 12.24 -11.85
C ARG A 21 -7.24 13.10 -10.76
N ASP A 22 -7.92 13.26 -9.64
CA ASP A 22 -7.47 14.12 -8.56
C ASP A 22 -6.22 13.57 -7.87
N LEU A 23 -6.16 12.24 -7.67
CA LEU A 23 -4.95 11.59 -7.16
C LEU A 23 -3.79 11.68 -8.15
N ASN A 24 -4.05 11.59 -9.46
CA ASN A 24 -3.00 11.75 -10.46
C ASN A 24 -2.43 13.17 -10.46
N ILE A 25 -3.28 14.20 -10.30
CA ILE A 25 -2.83 15.60 -10.16
C ILE A 25 -2.01 15.74 -8.86
N TRP A 26 -2.51 15.20 -7.75
CA TRP A 26 -1.87 15.30 -6.43
C TRP A 26 -0.50 14.61 -6.38
N LEU A 27 -0.33 13.47 -7.09
CA LEU A 27 0.92 12.72 -7.21
C LEU A 27 1.72 13.07 -8.48
N GLU A 28 1.30 14.10 -9.23
CA GLU A 28 1.95 14.52 -10.47
C GLU A 28 2.16 13.38 -11.47
N GLY A 29 1.10 12.60 -11.71
CA GLY A 29 1.06 11.53 -12.71
C GLY A 29 0.70 10.14 -12.18
N GLY A 30 0.74 9.92 -10.86
CA GLY A 30 0.34 8.65 -10.25
C GLY A 30 1.43 7.98 -9.42
N TYR A 31 1.36 6.65 -9.28
CA TYR A 31 2.30 5.86 -8.49
C TYR A 31 3.61 5.63 -9.25
N GLU A 32 4.73 5.92 -8.59
CA GLU A 32 6.06 5.70 -9.20
C GLU A 32 6.37 4.21 -9.34
N LYS A 33 6.90 3.84 -10.49
CA LYS A 33 7.45 2.51 -10.75
C LYS A 33 8.79 2.31 -10.03
N GLY A 34 9.14 1.05 -9.78
CA GLY A 34 10.40 0.69 -9.17
C GLY A 34 10.53 0.99 -7.68
N ILE A 35 9.43 1.41 -7.02
CA ILE A 35 9.42 1.69 -5.58
C ILE A 35 8.22 1.09 -4.87
N ILE A 36 8.31 1.07 -3.54
CA ILE A 36 7.20 0.77 -2.65
C ILE A 36 6.56 2.09 -2.20
N THR A 37 5.24 2.19 -2.39
CA THR A 37 4.37 3.22 -1.79
C THR A 37 3.63 2.60 -0.61
N LEU A 38 3.80 3.17 0.58
CA LEU A 38 3.12 2.74 1.80
C LEU A 38 1.94 3.66 2.12
N PHE A 39 0.74 3.08 2.19
CA PHE A 39 -0.45 3.71 2.76
C PHE A 39 -0.63 3.27 4.20
N TYR A 40 -0.70 4.19 5.12
CA TYR A 40 -0.95 3.88 6.52
C TYR A 40 -2.01 4.80 7.13
N GLY A 41 -2.69 4.32 8.15
CA GLY A 41 -3.76 5.06 8.80
C GLY A 41 -4.72 4.16 9.57
N PRO A 42 -5.64 4.75 10.34
CA PRO A 42 -6.61 4.00 11.14
C PRO A 42 -7.59 3.21 10.28
N ALA A 43 -8.40 2.38 10.92
CA ALA A 43 -9.53 1.73 10.27
C ALA A 43 -10.45 2.78 9.61
N ALA A 44 -11.12 2.41 8.52
CA ALA A 44 -12.01 3.27 7.75
C ALA A 44 -11.39 4.57 7.19
N SER A 45 -10.05 4.71 7.19
CA SER A 45 -9.36 5.86 6.58
C SER A 45 -9.36 5.84 5.05
N GLY A 46 -9.71 4.70 4.42
CA GLY A 46 -9.79 4.58 2.96
C GLY A 46 -8.69 3.76 2.31
N LYS A 47 -7.76 3.14 3.07
CA LYS A 47 -6.64 2.34 2.52
C LYS A 47 -7.07 1.35 1.44
N SER A 48 -8.12 0.56 1.71
CA SER A 48 -8.65 -0.43 0.73
C SER A 48 -9.13 0.23 -0.56
N ASN A 49 -9.77 1.39 -0.48
CA ASN A 49 -10.25 2.11 -1.67
C ASN A 49 -9.11 2.58 -2.57
N PHE A 50 -8.00 3.08 -2.01
CA PHE A 50 -6.82 3.48 -2.80
C PHE A 50 -6.24 2.31 -3.59
N VAL A 51 -6.03 1.17 -2.93
CA VAL A 51 -5.42 0.00 -3.59
C VAL A 51 -6.38 -0.72 -4.54
N THR A 52 -7.68 -0.80 -4.21
CA THR A 52 -8.69 -1.39 -5.10
C THR A 52 -8.85 -0.54 -6.37
N LEU A 53 -8.89 0.79 -6.25
CA LEU A 53 -8.96 1.69 -7.39
C LEU A 53 -7.74 1.51 -8.32
N ALA A 54 -6.54 1.43 -7.75
CA ALA A 54 -5.32 1.17 -8.50
C ALA A 54 -5.36 -0.19 -9.22
N ALA A 55 -5.85 -1.23 -8.53
CA ALA A 55 -6.03 -2.56 -9.13
C ALA A 55 -6.99 -2.53 -10.32
N CYS A 56 -8.14 -1.89 -10.15
CA CYS A 56 -9.13 -1.74 -11.23
C CYS A 56 -8.56 -0.99 -12.44
N HIS A 57 -7.84 0.11 -12.19
CA HIS A 57 -7.26 0.90 -13.28
C HIS A 57 -6.15 0.15 -14.02
N CYS A 58 -5.25 -0.51 -13.32
CA CYS A 58 -4.18 -1.31 -13.89
C CYS A 58 -4.75 -2.47 -14.73
N SER A 59 -5.74 -3.17 -14.21
CA SER A 59 -6.41 -4.29 -14.87
C SER A 59 -7.16 -3.89 -16.16
N LYS A 60 -7.77 -2.70 -16.20
CA LYS A 60 -8.41 -2.14 -17.42
C LYS A 60 -7.41 -1.93 -18.57
N LYS A 61 -6.13 -1.84 -18.29
CA LYS A 61 -5.04 -1.69 -19.29
C LYS A 61 -4.41 -3.03 -19.69
N ASP A 62 -5.12 -4.14 -19.50
CA ASP A 62 -4.64 -5.50 -19.78
C ASP A 62 -3.35 -5.87 -19.04
N LYS A 63 -3.06 -5.20 -17.93
CA LYS A 63 -1.97 -5.54 -17.03
C LYS A 63 -2.47 -6.42 -15.90
N LYS A 64 -1.69 -7.43 -15.53
CA LYS A 64 -2.01 -8.26 -14.36
C LYS A 64 -1.68 -7.53 -13.08
N VAL A 65 -2.54 -7.74 -12.09
CA VAL A 65 -2.35 -7.26 -10.72
C VAL A 65 -2.14 -8.45 -9.80
N VAL A 66 -1.09 -8.44 -9.03
CA VAL A 66 -0.89 -9.38 -7.94
C VAL A 66 -1.41 -8.74 -6.67
N PHE A 67 -2.39 -9.37 -6.01
CA PHE A 67 -3.02 -8.85 -4.80
C PHE A 67 -2.84 -9.85 -3.65
N VAL A 68 -2.06 -9.49 -2.64
CA VAL A 68 -1.94 -10.26 -1.39
C VAL A 68 -2.95 -9.68 -0.41
N ASP A 69 -4.00 -10.43 -0.13
CA ASP A 69 -5.10 -10.03 0.75
C ASP A 69 -5.04 -10.80 2.07
N THR A 70 -4.51 -10.16 3.11
CA THR A 70 -4.38 -10.75 4.44
C THR A 70 -5.58 -10.49 5.36
N GLU A 71 -6.48 -9.58 4.94
CA GLU A 71 -7.62 -9.13 5.76
C GLU A 71 -8.97 -9.44 5.11
N GLY A 72 -8.99 -10.07 3.92
CA GLY A 72 -10.25 -10.29 3.19
C GLY A 72 -10.89 -9.00 2.66
N SER A 73 -10.07 -8.01 2.31
CA SER A 73 -10.54 -6.65 2.00
C SER A 73 -10.94 -6.43 0.55
N LEU A 74 -10.57 -7.33 -0.36
CA LEU A 74 -10.92 -7.24 -1.77
C LEU A 74 -12.40 -7.60 -1.97
N SER A 75 -13.26 -6.59 -2.02
CA SER A 75 -14.70 -6.73 -2.22
C SER A 75 -15.04 -6.72 -3.72
N VAL A 76 -15.75 -7.76 -4.17
CA VAL A 76 -16.28 -7.84 -5.55
C VAL A 76 -17.27 -6.71 -5.81
N ASP A 77 -18.12 -6.37 -4.83
CA ASP A 77 -19.08 -5.27 -4.96
C ASP A 77 -18.38 -3.93 -5.14
N ARG A 78 -17.27 -3.71 -4.40
CA ARG A 78 -16.49 -2.49 -4.58
C ARG A 78 -15.81 -2.43 -5.94
N VAL A 79 -15.28 -3.55 -6.44
CA VAL A 79 -14.77 -3.66 -7.80
C VAL A 79 -15.87 -3.38 -8.82
N LYS A 80 -17.09 -3.89 -8.61
CA LYS A 80 -18.26 -3.65 -9.46
C LYS A 80 -18.61 -2.16 -9.54
N GLN A 81 -18.67 -1.45 -8.42
CA GLN A 81 -18.88 0.00 -8.39
C GLN A 81 -17.83 0.73 -9.23
N ILE A 82 -16.54 0.52 -8.93
CA ILE A 82 -15.42 1.20 -9.61
C ILE A 82 -15.33 0.84 -11.10
N SER A 83 -15.72 -0.38 -11.48
CA SER A 83 -15.68 -0.82 -12.88
C SER A 83 -16.85 -0.34 -13.74
N GLY A 84 -17.89 0.25 -13.12
CA GLY A 84 -19.12 0.62 -13.83
C GLY A 84 -20.02 -0.59 -14.14
N GLY A 85 -20.00 -1.61 -13.25
CA GLY A 85 -20.90 -2.78 -13.33
C GLY A 85 -20.30 -4.04 -13.97
N ILE A 86 -19.03 -4.02 -14.38
CA ILE A 86 -18.37 -5.15 -15.09
C ILE A 86 -17.15 -5.65 -14.29
N PRO A 87 -17.35 -6.29 -13.11
CA PRO A 87 -16.25 -6.74 -12.27
C PRO A 87 -15.41 -7.86 -12.91
N GLU A 88 -16.01 -8.71 -13.75
CA GLU A 88 -15.34 -9.85 -14.38
C GLU A 88 -14.20 -9.40 -15.28
N MET A 89 -14.36 -8.29 -15.99
CA MET A 89 -13.33 -7.71 -16.84
C MET A 89 -12.08 -7.30 -16.03
N ILE A 90 -12.27 -6.89 -14.78
CA ILE A 90 -11.20 -6.53 -13.85
C ILE A 90 -10.60 -7.79 -13.22
N LEU A 91 -11.46 -8.63 -12.63
CA LEU A 91 -11.04 -9.76 -11.79
C LEU A 91 -10.26 -10.83 -12.56
N LYS A 92 -10.52 -11.01 -13.87
CA LYS A 92 -9.74 -11.93 -14.72
C LYS A 92 -8.24 -11.62 -14.75
N ASN A 93 -7.88 -10.35 -14.50
CA ASN A 93 -6.49 -9.89 -14.49
C ASN A 93 -5.92 -9.74 -13.07
N VAL A 94 -6.69 -10.06 -12.01
CA VAL A 94 -6.25 -9.97 -10.62
C VAL A 94 -5.92 -11.35 -10.07
N LEU A 95 -4.64 -11.58 -9.76
CA LEU A 95 -4.17 -12.79 -9.10
C LEU A 95 -4.15 -12.56 -7.59
N VAL A 96 -5.08 -13.21 -6.87
CA VAL A 96 -5.24 -13.00 -5.42
C VAL A 96 -4.56 -14.11 -4.64
N PHE A 97 -3.69 -13.73 -3.69
CA PHE A 97 -3.13 -14.60 -2.66
C PHE A 97 -3.80 -14.28 -1.33
N LYS A 98 -4.33 -15.28 -0.65
CA LYS A 98 -5.01 -15.15 0.65
C LYS A 98 -4.26 -15.97 1.73
N PRO A 99 -3.13 -15.48 2.24
CA PRO A 99 -2.44 -16.15 3.34
C PRO A 99 -3.28 -16.05 4.62
N ASN A 100 -3.19 -17.08 5.47
CA ASN A 100 -3.86 -17.15 6.77
C ASN A 100 -2.87 -17.10 7.95
N SER A 101 -1.57 -16.98 7.67
CA SER A 101 -0.52 -16.89 8.68
C SER A 101 0.67 -16.10 8.16
N PHE A 102 1.56 -15.68 9.07
CA PHE A 102 2.81 -15.00 8.70
C PHE A 102 3.73 -15.89 7.84
N GLN A 103 3.73 -17.19 8.11
CA GLN A 103 4.49 -18.16 7.32
C GLN A 103 3.90 -18.33 5.91
N GLU A 104 2.58 -18.39 5.78
CA GLU A 104 1.93 -18.42 4.46
C GLU A 104 2.14 -17.13 3.68
N GLN A 105 2.10 -15.97 4.35
CA GLN A 105 2.46 -14.70 3.76
C GLN A 105 3.89 -14.73 3.19
N LYS A 106 4.86 -15.22 3.95
CA LYS A 106 6.24 -15.41 3.51
C LYS A 106 6.33 -16.32 2.28
N ASN A 107 5.61 -17.43 2.26
CA ASN A 107 5.56 -18.34 1.12
C ASN A 107 4.89 -17.71 -0.12
N ALA A 108 3.88 -16.86 0.09
CA ALA A 108 3.25 -16.11 -0.99
C ALA A 108 4.26 -15.19 -1.71
N PHE A 109 5.18 -14.56 -0.98
CA PHE A 109 6.20 -13.68 -1.59
C PHE A 109 7.16 -14.43 -2.53
N LEU A 110 7.51 -15.68 -2.21
CA LEU A 110 8.31 -16.52 -3.11
C LEU A 110 7.56 -16.83 -4.42
N LYS A 111 6.24 -17.07 -4.34
CA LYS A 111 5.39 -17.26 -5.51
C LYS A 111 5.23 -15.98 -6.33
N ILE A 112 5.09 -14.84 -5.66
CA ILE A 112 4.97 -13.52 -6.32
C ILE A 112 6.20 -13.24 -7.17
N GLU A 113 7.40 -13.51 -6.68
CA GLU A 113 8.62 -13.32 -7.46
C GLU A 113 8.60 -14.13 -8.76
N LYS A 114 8.19 -15.40 -8.69
CA LYS A 114 8.06 -16.27 -9.86
C LYS A 114 6.99 -15.77 -10.84
N GLU A 115 5.80 -15.44 -10.33
CA GLU A 115 4.68 -14.97 -11.17
C GLU A 115 4.98 -13.63 -11.85
N SER A 116 5.70 -12.75 -11.16
CA SER A 116 6.06 -11.44 -11.70
C SER A 116 7.01 -11.54 -12.90
N ARG A 117 7.85 -12.57 -12.94
CA ARG A 117 8.78 -12.80 -14.08
C ARG A 117 8.08 -13.35 -15.33
N SER A 118 7.00 -14.11 -15.18
CA SER A 118 6.37 -14.86 -16.28
C SER A 118 5.14 -14.19 -16.89
N LYS A 119 4.60 -13.16 -16.25
CA LYS A 119 3.31 -12.56 -16.62
C LYS A 119 3.44 -11.05 -16.73
N ASN A 120 2.64 -10.46 -17.62
CA ASN A 120 2.56 -9.01 -17.82
C ASN A 120 2.03 -8.27 -16.59
N VAL A 121 2.72 -8.39 -15.43
CA VAL A 121 2.35 -7.76 -14.17
C VAL A 121 2.64 -6.27 -14.23
N GLY A 122 1.63 -5.46 -13.94
CA GLY A 122 1.74 -4.00 -13.91
C GLY A 122 1.66 -3.40 -12.50
N LEU A 123 1.25 -4.19 -11.50
CA LEU A 123 1.05 -3.71 -10.13
C LEU A 123 1.09 -4.87 -9.13
N ILE A 124 1.74 -4.64 -7.99
CA ILE A 124 1.65 -5.53 -6.83
C ILE A 124 1.04 -4.76 -5.67
N ILE A 125 0.09 -5.39 -4.98
CA ILE A 125 -0.59 -4.85 -3.80
C ILE A 125 -0.44 -5.84 -2.65
N VAL A 126 -0.08 -5.34 -1.46
CA VAL A 126 -0.08 -6.12 -0.22
C VAL A 126 -0.99 -5.44 0.81
N TYR A 127 -2.11 -6.04 1.07
CA TYR A 127 -3.14 -5.53 1.98
C TYR A 127 -3.48 -6.57 3.07
N SER A 128 -3.04 -6.45 4.31
CA SER A 128 -2.09 -5.54 4.94
C SER A 128 -0.73 -6.25 5.09
N MET A 129 0.36 -5.51 4.99
CA MET A 129 1.71 -6.08 5.16
C MET A 129 1.95 -6.58 6.59
N THR A 130 1.28 -6.00 7.57
CA THR A 130 1.60 -6.17 8.98
C THR A 130 0.50 -6.86 9.79
N MET A 131 -0.54 -7.39 9.15
CA MET A 131 -1.61 -8.11 9.86
C MET A 131 -1.05 -9.30 10.65
N PHE A 132 -0.42 -10.24 9.96
CA PHE A 132 0.16 -11.42 10.61
C PHE A 132 1.46 -11.14 11.36
N TYR A 133 2.24 -10.16 10.91
CA TYR A 133 3.40 -9.69 11.65
C TYR A 133 3.04 -9.27 13.08
N ARG A 134 1.94 -8.54 13.28
CA ARG A 134 1.46 -8.14 14.61
C ARG A 134 1.19 -9.32 15.51
N LEU A 135 0.52 -10.34 14.98
CA LEU A 135 0.18 -11.55 15.75
C LEU A 135 1.44 -12.31 16.14
N GLU A 136 2.32 -12.54 15.17
CA GLU A 136 3.59 -13.23 15.40
C GLU A 136 4.50 -12.45 16.38
N LEU A 137 4.53 -11.11 16.28
CA LEU A 137 5.29 -10.27 17.20
C LEU A 137 4.75 -10.34 18.63
N ALA A 138 3.43 -10.41 18.82
CA ALA A 138 2.82 -10.56 20.13
C ALA A 138 3.24 -11.87 20.81
N ASP A 139 3.31 -12.96 20.06
CA ASP A 139 3.79 -14.25 20.58
C ASP A 139 5.31 -14.29 20.76
N ALA A 140 6.07 -13.64 19.90
CA ALA A 140 7.51 -13.50 20.02
C ALA A 140 7.93 -12.71 21.28
N ARG A 141 7.15 -11.72 21.70
CA ARG A 141 7.38 -10.96 22.94
C ARG A 141 7.36 -11.85 24.19
N LYS A 142 6.54 -12.90 24.20
CA LYS A 142 6.50 -13.88 25.31
C LYS A 142 7.72 -14.80 25.31
N LYS A 143 8.40 -14.97 24.15
CA LYS A 143 9.53 -15.88 23.96
C LYS A 143 10.90 -15.19 24.10
N GLY A 144 10.92 -13.85 24.19
CA GLY A 144 12.13 -13.06 24.42
C GLY A 144 12.71 -12.38 23.17
N LEU A 145 13.85 -11.72 23.37
CA LEU A 145 14.44 -10.80 22.40
C LEU A 145 14.80 -11.46 21.07
N GLU A 146 15.38 -12.66 21.11
CA GLU A 146 15.75 -13.37 19.87
C GLU A 146 14.55 -13.70 18.97
N ALA A 147 13.40 -14.05 19.57
CA ALA A 147 12.19 -14.31 18.82
C ALA A 147 11.66 -13.03 18.15
N ILE A 148 11.71 -11.90 18.86
CA ILE A 148 11.36 -10.57 18.32
C ILE A 148 12.27 -10.24 17.12
N GLN A 149 13.58 -10.42 17.26
CA GLN A 149 14.54 -10.15 16.19
C GLN A 149 14.28 -10.99 14.94
N ARG A 150 13.91 -12.29 15.11
CA ARG A 150 13.55 -13.17 13.99
C ARG A 150 12.33 -12.64 13.23
N VAL A 151 11.27 -12.29 13.94
CA VAL A 151 10.04 -11.77 13.33
C VAL A 151 10.31 -10.47 12.57
N ASN A 152 11.09 -9.56 13.16
CA ASN A 152 11.51 -8.31 12.51
C ASN A 152 12.36 -8.59 11.26
N SER A 153 13.32 -9.53 11.35
CA SER A 153 14.14 -9.94 10.21
C SER A 153 13.29 -10.51 9.07
N ASP A 154 12.28 -11.32 9.38
CA ASP A 154 11.40 -11.90 8.37
C ASP A 154 10.52 -10.87 7.70
N LEU A 155 10.00 -9.87 8.45
CA LEU A 155 9.32 -8.71 7.85
C LEU A 155 10.26 -7.92 6.94
N ALA A 156 11.47 -7.65 7.39
CA ALA A 156 12.48 -6.93 6.60
C ALA A 156 12.84 -7.67 5.30
N LYS A 157 12.98 -9.01 5.34
CA LYS A 157 13.22 -9.85 4.16
C LYS A 157 12.06 -9.77 3.16
N GLN A 158 10.83 -9.78 3.63
CA GLN A 158 9.64 -9.63 2.78
C GLN A 158 9.63 -8.26 2.10
N MET A 159 9.86 -7.18 2.83
CA MET A 159 9.94 -5.83 2.27
C MET A 159 11.09 -5.69 1.28
N ARG A 160 12.25 -6.29 1.56
CA ARG A 160 13.37 -6.34 0.64
C ARG A 160 13.00 -7.06 -0.67
N SER A 161 12.37 -8.23 -0.59
CA SER A 161 11.91 -8.97 -1.77
C SER A 161 10.97 -8.13 -2.64
N LEU A 162 9.99 -7.45 -2.04
CA LEU A 162 9.09 -6.54 -2.76
C LEU A 162 9.84 -5.39 -3.42
N HIS A 163 10.83 -4.81 -2.74
CA HIS A 163 11.66 -3.75 -3.29
C HIS A 163 12.50 -4.23 -4.50
N GLU A 164 13.07 -5.42 -4.41
CA GLU A 164 13.83 -6.03 -5.50
C GLU A 164 12.94 -6.32 -6.73
N ILE A 165 11.73 -6.86 -6.50
CA ILE A 165 10.73 -7.09 -7.56
C ILE A 165 10.33 -5.77 -8.20
N ALA A 166 9.98 -4.75 -7.40
CA ALA A 166 9.61 -3.43 -7.90
C ALA A 166 10.66 -2.87 -8.85
N ARG A 167 11.93 -2.93 -8.45
CA ARG A 167 13.07 -2.42 -9.26
C ARG A 167 13.32 -3.24 -10.51
N LYS A 168 13.42 -4.58 -10.37
CA LYS A 168 13.74 -5.49 -11.49
C LYS A 168 12.66 -5.45 -12.58
N MET A 169 11.39 -5.36 -12.16
CA MET A 169 10.25 -5.37 -13.09
C MET A 169 9.81 -3.97 -13.51
N ASN A 170 10.38 -2.92 -12.91
CA ASN A 170 9.99 -1.53 -13.10
C ASN A 170 8.47 -1.31 -12.95
N ILE A 171 7.90 -1.82 -11.85
CA ILE A 171 6.48 -1.71 -11.53
C ILE A 171 6.28 -1.06 -10.14
N PRO A 172 5.14 -0.39 -9.90
CA PRO A 172 4.79 0.08 -8.57
C PRO A 172 4.41 -1.08 -7.65
N VAL A 173 4.76 -0.95 -6.37
CA VAL A 173 4.29 -1.84 -5.30
C VAL A 173 3.56 -0.98 -4.28
N LEU A 174 2.29 -1.31 -4.01
CA LEU A 174 1.47 -0.64 -3.00
C LEU A 174 1.34 -1.53 -1.78
N VAL A 175 1.70 -0.99 -0.63
CA VAL A 175 1.64 -1.71 0.64
C VAL A 175 0.74 -0.93 1.59
N THR A 176 -0.09 -1.62 2.36
CA THR A 176 -0.89 -0.98 3.41
C THR A 176 -0.47 -1.47 4.79
N SER A 177 -0.62 -0.60 5.79
CA SER A 177 -0.41 -0.94 7.20
C SER A 177 -1.41 -0.16 8.07
N PRO A 178 -1.97 -0.79 9.12
CA PRO A 178 -2.65 -0.05 10.16
C PRO A 178 -1.66 0.78 10.98
N VAL A 179 -2.22 1.64 11.82
CA VAL A 179 -1.48 2.42 12.80
C VAL A 179 -1.95 2.07 14.21
N TYR A 180 -1.11 2.39 15.18
CA TYR A 180 -1.49 2.47 16.59
C TYR A 180 -1.14 3.86 17.10
N ASN A 181 -1.90 4.33 18.06
CA ASN A 181 -1.62 5.60 18.74
C ASN A 181 -0.65 5.36 19.89
N ASP A 182 0.19 6.35 20.16
CA ASP A 182 0.97 6.38 21.37
C ASP A 182 0.03 6.51 22.59
N PHE A 183 0.41 5.88 23.68
CA PHE A 183 -0.26 6.14 24.94
C PHE A 183 0.15 7.54 25.40
N LEU A 184 -0.84 8.44 25.53
CA LEU A 184 -0.63 9.72 26.17
C LEU A 184 -0.68 9.54 27.68
N SER A 185 0.18 10.25 28.42
CA SER A 185 0.02 10.41 29.85
C SER A 185 -1.24 11.24 30.15
N GLU A 186 -1.73 11.16 31.38
CA GLU A 186 -2.91 11.91 31.79
C GLU A 186 -2.71 13.43 31.61
N GLU A 187 -1.50 13.93 31.90
CA GLU A 187 -1.10 15.32 31.70
C GLU A 187 -1.07 15.72 30.21
N GLU A 188 -0.57 14.86 29.33
CA GLU A 188 -0.54 15.09 27.90
C GLU A 188 -1.95 15.09 27.29
N TRP A 189 -2.84 14.22 27.80
CA TRP A 189 -4.23 14.19 27.37
C TRP A 189 -4.99 15.47 27.80
N ILE A 190 -4.80 15.93 29.04
CA ILE A 190 -5.38 17.17 29.57
C ILE A 190 -4.86 18.39 28.80
N SER A 191 -3.60 18.40 28.39
CA SER A 191 -3.00 19.50 27.61
C SER A 191 -3.50 19.56 26.16
N GLY A 192 -4.35 18.61 25.72
CA GLY A 192 -4.85 18.55 24.35
C GLY A 192 -3.83 18.08 23.31
N LYS A 193 -2.73 17.44 23.73
CA LYS A 193 -1.74 16.88 22.84
C LYS A 193 -2.35 15.75 22.01
N GLU A 194 -2.21 15.82 20.70
CA GLU A 194 -2.64 14.70 19.84
C GLU A 194 -1.64 13.54 20.00
N ALA A 195 -2.16 12.31 20.19
CA ALA A 195 -1.32 11.10 20.25
C ALA A 195 -0.53 10.92 18.96
N GLY A 196 0.74 10.62 19.10
CA GLY A 196 1.59 10.26 17.95
C GLY A 196 1.02 9.04 17.24
N VAL A 197 1.02 9.07 15.91
CA VAL A 197 0.54 7.96 15.07
C VAL A 197 1.73 7.14 14.59
N ASN A 198 1.81 5.90 15.06
CA ASN A 198 2.88 4.98 14.69
C ASN A 198 2.41 3.92 13.71
N VAL A 199 3.19 3.72 12.67
CA VAL A 199 2.96 2.64 11.70
C VAL A 199 3.31 1.31 12.33
N VAL A 200 2.44 0.31 12.21
CA VAL A 200 2.82 -1.06 12.59
C VAL A 200 3.95 -1.55 11.69
N GLY A 201 5.00 -2.13 12.28
CA GLY A 201 6.24 -2.45 11.56
C GLY A 201 7.23 -1.28 11.47
N GLY A 202 6.84 -0.09 11.94
CA GLY A 202 7.71 1.06 12.22
C GLY A 202 8.74 1.38 11.15
N ASP A 203 10.00 1.45 11.58
CA ASP A 203 11.12 1.83 10.72
C ASP A 203 11.39 0.84 9.59
N ILE A 204 11.04 -0.43 9.74
CA ILE A 204 11.21 -1.43 8.67
C ILE A 204 10.40 -1.03 7.45
N LEU A 205 9.11 -0.70 7.63
CA LEU A 205 8.26 -0.28 6.51
C LEU A 205 8.69 1.08 5.96
N ARG A 206 9.01 2.05 6.84
CA ARG A 206 9.45 3.39 6.44
C ARG A 206 10.76 3.37 5.65
N TYR A 207 11.71 2.51 6.04
CA TYR A 207 13.00 2.38 5.37
C TYR A 207 12.86 1.89 3.93
N TRP A 208 12.09 0.82 3.72
CA TRP A 208 11.92 0.20 2.41
C TRP A 208 10.99 1.00 1.49
N SER A 209 10.06 1.79 2.05
CA SER A 209 9.12 2.60 1.26
C SER A 209 9.73 3.95 0.89
N LYS A 210 9.67 4.30 -0.39
CA LYS A 210 10.17 5.59 -0.91
C LYS A 210 9.07 6.64 -1.02
N CYS A 211 7.81 6.22 -1.00
CA CYS A 211 6.65 7.08 -0.90
C CYS A 211 5.82 6.67 0.32
N LEU A 212 5.49 7.62 1.19
CA LEU A 212 4.69 7.42 2.40
C LEU A 212 3.44 8.30 2.33
N ILE A 213 2.27 7.69 2.39
CA ILE A 213 0.98 8.37 2.37
C ILE A 213 0.22 8.02 3.65
N GLU A 214 0.06 9.01 4.51
CA GLU A 214 -0.78 8.92 5.70
C GLU A 214 -2.24 9.19 5.32
N LEU A 215 -3.15 8.32 5.76
CA LEU A 215 -4.59 8.50 5.59
C LEU A 215 -5.22 8.77 6.94
N LYS A 216 -5.90 9.90 7.05
CA LYS A 216 -6.64 10.32 8.25
C LYS A 216 -8.15 10.24 8.01
N ASN A 217 -8.88 9.97 9.08
CA ASN A 217 -10.34 10.06 9.12
C ASN A 217 -10.73 10.74 10.44
N LYS A 218 -11.20 11.97 10.36
CA LYS A 218 -11.68 12.72 11.55
C LYS A 218 -13.14 13.10 11.28
N ASN A 219 -14.06 12.47 12.04
CA ASN A 219 -15.50 12.72 11.93
C ASN A 219 -16.03 12.59 10.47
N GLY A 220 -15.63 11.53 9.76
CA GLY A 220 -16.02 11.29 8.36
C GLY A 220 -15.26 12.11 7.33
N LYS A 221 -14.50 13.12 7.75
CA LYS A 221 -13.63 13.90 6.85
C LYS A 221 -12.33 13.13 6.62
N LYS A 222 -12.10 12.75 5.38
CA LYS A 222 -10.93 11.97 4.99
C LYS A 222 -9.86 12.86 4.37
N ARG A 223 -8.59 12.60 4.74
CA ARG A 223 -7.44 13.34 4.25
C ARG A 223 -6.28 12.38 3.95
N ALA A 224 -5.63 12.57 2.82
CA ALA A 224 -4.37 11.94 2.47
C ALA A 224 -3.24 12.97 2.63
N ILE A 225 -2.14 12.57 3.26
CA ILE A 225 -0.96 13.41 3.48
C ILE A 225 0.23 12.68 2.91
N LEU A 226 0.91 13.29 1.94
CA LEU A 226 2.16 12.81 1.39
C LEU A 226 3.29 13.17 2.36
N LYS A 227 3.72 12.20 3.17
CA LYS A 227 4.75 12.43 4.21
C LYS A 227 6.18 12.26 3.71
N LYS A 228 6.35 11.50 2.62
CA LYS A 228 7.67 11.25 2.01
C LYS A 228 7.47 10.91 0.54
N HIS A 229 8.30 11.51 -0.29
CA HIS A 229 8.39 11.20 -1.72
C HIS A 229 9.78 11.58 -2.24
N ARG A 230 10.23 10.97 -3.35
CA ARG A 230 11.57 11.25 -3.89
C ARG A 230 11.71 12.66 -4.48
N SER A 231 10.63 13.17 -5.07
CA SER A 231 10.64 14.41 -5.84
C SER A 231 9.56 15.42 -5.43
N LEU A 232 8.58 15.02 -4.61
CA LEU A 232 7.48 15.89 -4.19
C LEU A 232 7.63 16.26 -2.72
N GLY A 233 7.36 17.52 -2.40
CA GLY A 233 7.26 17.99 -1.01
C GLY A 233 6.01 17.44 -0.31
N GLU A 234 5.97 17.59 1.01
CA GLU A 234 4.79 17.27 1.82
C GLU A 234 3.58 18.07 1.32
N ARG A 235 2.47 17.38 1.10
CA ARG A 235 1.22 17.98 0.61
C ARG A 235 0.02 17.16 1.06
N GLU A 236 -1.14 17.80 1.10
CA GLU A 236 -2.38 17.21 1.57
C GLU A 236 -3.44 17.17 0.49
N LEU A 237 -4.36 16.22 0.59
CA LEU A 237 -5.55 16.11 -0.24
C LEU A 237 -6.74 15.71 0.63
N ASP A 238 -7.71 16.60 0.78
CA ASP A 238 -9.01 16.22 1.33
C ASP A 238 -9.81 15.49 0.26
N PHE A 239 -10.37 14.32 0.58
CA PHE A 239 -11.02 13.46 -0.40
C PHE A 239 -12.32 12.85 0.11
N VAL A 240 -13.13 12.41 -0.83
CA VAL A 240 -14.33 11.60 -0.62
C VAL A 240 -14.21 10.29 -1.39
N ILE A 241 -14.89 9.27 -0.90
CA ILE A 241 -15.02 7.98 -1.56
C ILE A 241 -16.40 7.97 -2.21
N VAL A 242 -16.42 7.80 -3.51
CA VAL A 242 -17.62 7.70 -4.35
C VAL A 242 -17.66 6.35 -5.06
N ASP A 243 -18.73 6.03 -5.75
CA ASP A 243 -18.87 4.74 -6.44
C ASP A 243 -17.74 4.53 -7.45
N GLU A 244 -17.37 5.53 -8.21
CA GLU A 244 -16.31 5.47 -9.22
C GLU A 244 -14.89 5.46 -8.64
N GLY A 245 -14.74 5.68 -7.32
CA GLY A 245 -13.42 5.64 -6.66
C GLY A 245 -13.18 6.73 -5.64
N ILE A 246 -12.17 7.57 -5.89
CA ILE A 246 -11.73 8.64 -4.99
C ILE A 246 -11.71 9.96 -5.75
N GLN A 247 -12.31 10.98 -5.16
CA GLN A 247 -12.35 12.34 -5.70
C GLN A 247 -11.88 13.35 -4.63
N LYS A 248 -11.31 14.47 -5.09
CA LYS A 248 -11.02 15.61 -4.22
C LYS A 248 -12.31 16.14 -3.63
N ARG A 249 -12.31 16.40 -2.33
CA ARG A 249 -13.46 17.04 -1.69
C ARG A 249 -13.63 18.46 -2.20
N GLY A 250 -14.83 18.80 -2.72
CA GLY A 250 -15.17 20.15 -3.16
C GLY A 250 -15.26 21.15 -2.01
N PHE A 251 -15.15 22.42 -2.33
CA PHE A 251 -15.17 23.52 -1.35
C PHE A 251 -16.55 23.66 -0.66
N LEU A 252 -17.62 23.11 -1.25
CA LEU A 252 -19.01 23.22 -0.79
C LEU A 252 -19.53 21.99 -0.02
N GLY A 253 -18.66 21.07 0.37
CA GLY A 253 -19.04 20.00 1.34
C GLY A 253 -19.96 18.91 0.81
N LEU A 254 -20.14 18.77 -0.50
CA LEU A 254 -20.77 17.63 -1.17
C LEU A 254 -19.72 16.63 -1.61
#